data_bd9ee8159d78fdb585ef93ec54f48d55
#
_entry.id   bd9ee8159d78fdb585ef93ec54f48d55
#
_cell.length_a   1.000
_cell.length_b   1.000
_cell.length_c   1.000
_cell.angle_alpha   90.00
_cell.angle_beta   90.00
_cell.angle_gamma   90.00
#
_symmetry.space_group_name_H-M   'P 1'
#
loop_
_entity.id
_entity.type
_entity.pdbx_description
1 polymer ?
#
loop_
_entity_poly.entity_id
_entity_poly.type
_entity_poly.pdbx_seq_one_letter_code
_entity_poly.pdbx_strand_id
1 'polypeptide(L)'
;MDWFMGKGRRKDNSKDSPTPPVPEEARQYLEDSCVRERVTDADFYKLVALPPSVDYNEWLATHSISFFNHVNLMYGVISEYCTSESCPSMTGPGNVQFLWYDDKGKKYKNTAPQYVDYLTTYVQKQISDESSYPTKFGQPFPNSLEATTKKCHRLLFHVLAHMYHAHYSDCVTLGIHGHLNSLFTHFMVFNIKFDLMEDKETEILQDLLEALVKQLPDPNQNDDKETSEVTRS
;
A
#
# COMPACT_ATOMS: atom_id res chain seq x y z
N MET A 1 53.76 44.27 -30.44
CA MET A 1 54.45 43.23 -29.56
C MET A 1 53.35 42.63 -28.73
N ASP A 2 52.84 41.52 -29.25
CA ASP A 2 51.63 40.89 -28.73
C ASP A 2 52.04 39.62 -28.01
N TRP A 3 51.58 39.52 -26.76
CA TRP A 3 51.72 38.35 -25.96
C TRP A 3 50.37 37.76 -25.67
N PHE A 4 49.91 36.79 -26.49
CA PHE A 4 48.80 35.94 -26.21
C PHE A 4 49.27 34.68 -25.51
N MET A 5 49.03 34.54 -24.17
CA MET A 5 49.18 33.29 -23.44
C MET A 5 47.84 32.55 -23.45
N GLY A 6 47.81 31.47 -24.19
CA GLY A 6 46.69 30.50 -24.16
C GLY A 6 46.64 29.73 -22.83
N LYS A 7 45.53 29.89 -22.07
CA LYS A 7 45.20 29.05 -20.94
C LYS A 7 44.63 27.71 -21.44
N GLY A 8 45.43 26.68 -21.39
CA GLY A 8 44.98 25.28 -21.60
C GLY A 8 43.96 24.87 -20.55
N ARG A 9 42.74 24.57 -21.03
CA ARG A 9 41.69 23.96 -20.25
C ARG A 9 42.05 22.49 -19.99
N ARG A 10 42.43 22.15 -18.77
CA ARG A 10 42.50 20.77 -18.32
C ARG A 10 41.08 20.19 -18.31
N LYS A 11 40.84 19.18 -19.16
CA LYS A 11 39.67 18.28 -19.04
C LYS A 11 39.93 17.37 -17.87
N ASP A 12 39.17 17.57 -16.78
CA ASP A 12 39.05 16.57 -15.71
C ASP A 12 38.22 15.42 -16.26
N ASN A 13 38.92 14.34 -16.57
CA ASN A 13 38.35 13.03 -16.81
C ASN A 13 38.10 12.37 -15.43
N SER A 14 37.08 12.76 -14.71
CA SER A 14 36.58 11.95 -13.61
C SER A 14 35.95 10.70 -14.22
N LYS A 15 36.70 9.59 -14.17
CA LYS A 15 36.19 8.26 -14.42
C LYS A 15 35.12 8.00 -13.36
N ASP A 16 33.87 7.95 -13.79
CA ASP A 16 32.80 7.34 -13.01
C ASP A 16 33.21 5.89 -12.72
N SER A 17 33.68 5.64 -11.51
CA SER A 17 33.81 4.31 -10.98
C SER A 17 32.37 3.78 -10.78
N PRO A 18 32.04 2.59 -11.27
CA PRO A 18 30.72 2.02 -11.01
C PRO A 18 30.55 1.89 -9.48
N THR A 19 29.53 2.56 -8.97
CA THR A 19 29.12 2.39 -7.57
C THR A 19 28.89 0.90 -7.34
N PRO A 20 29.49 0.28 -6.29
CA PRO A 20 29.22 -1.13 -6.02
C PRO A 20 27.71 -1.33 -5.86
N PRO A 21 27.17 -2.44 -6.35
CA PRO A 21 25.76 -2.73 -6.20
C PRO A 21 25.42 -2.68 -4.70
N VAL A 22 24.40 -1.90 -4.35
CA VAL A 22 23.85 -1.87 -3.00
C VAL A 22 23.45 -3.31 -2.67
N PRO A 23 23.86 -3.89 -1.52
CA PRO A 23 23.46 -5.23 -1.15
C PRO A 23 21.94 -5.33 -1.26
N GLU A 24 21.46 -6.36 -1.93
CA GLU A 24 20.03 -6.64 -2.03
C GLU A 24 19.53 -6.85 -0.60
N GLU A 25 18.69 -5.93 -0.10
CA GLU A 25 18.12 -6.05 1.24
C GLU A 25 17.43 -7.40 1.35
N ALA A 26 17.79 -8.17 2.38
CA ALA A 26 17.16 -9.44 2.67
C ALA A 26 15.65 -9.18 2.92
N ARG A 27 14.82 -9.52 1.92
CA ARG A 27 13.36 -9.32 1.99
C ARG A 27 12.74 -10.51 2.71
N GLN A 28 12.82 -10.51 4.05
CA GLN A 28 12.31 -11.58 4.89
C GLN A 28 10.84 -11.93 4.57
N TYR A 29 10.04 -10.95 4.17
CA TYR A 29 8.64 -11.14 3.81
C TYR A 29 8.43 -12.00 2.54
N LEU A 30 9.47 -12.30 1.77
CA LEU A 30 9.44 -13.21 0.62
C LEU A 30 9.90 -14.63 0.96
N GLU A 31 10.38 -14.88 2.18
CA GLU A 31 10.73 -16.22 2.61
C GLU A 31 9.49 -17.12 2.65
N ASP A 32 9.61 -18.36 2.17
CA ASP A 32 8.50 -19.31 2.06
C ASP A 32 7.71 -19.48 3.37
N SER A 33 8.39 -19.51 4.51
CA SER A 33 7.79 -19.60 5.83
C SER A 33 6.96 -18.38 6.17
N CYS A 34 7.42 -17.18 5.78
CA CYS A 34 6.76 -15.92 6.08
C CYS A 34 5.59 -15.63 5.14
N VAL A 35 5.76 -15.89 3.84
CA VAL A 35 4.70 -15.67 2.83
C VAL A 35 3.49 -16.56 3.07
N ARG A 36 3.67 -17.79 3.59
CA ARG A 36 2.58 -18.75 3.81
C ARG A 36 1.74 -18.41 5.03
N GLU A 37 2.25 -17.62 5.96
CA GLU A 37 1.52 -17.27 7.17
C GLU A 37 0.36 -16.32 6.85
N ARG A 38 -0.85 -16.79 7.16
CA ARG A 38 -2.11 -16.05 7.04
C ARG A 38 -3.02 -16.39 8.21
N VAL A 39 -3.86 -15.46 8.63
CA VAL A 39 -4.81 -15.67 9.74
C VAL A 39 -6.18 -16.15 9.26
N THR A 40 -6.39 -16.22 7.95
CA THR A 40 -7.65 -16.69 7.36
C THR A 40 -7.39 -17.36 6.02
N ASP A 41 -8.19 -18.41 5.75
CA ASP A 41 -8.26 -19.09 4.45
C ASP A 41 -9.43 -18.57 3.59
N ALA A 42 -9.95 -17.39 3.92
CA ALA A 42 -11.05 -16.78 3.18
C ALA A 42 -10.71 -16.57 1.71
N ASP A 43 -11.71 -16.77 0.87
CA ASP A 43 -11.64 -16.45 -0.55
C ASP A 43 -11.77 -14.91 -0.71
N PHE A 44 -10.63 -14.24 -0.84
CA PHE A 44 -10.59 -12.78 -0.96
C PHE A 44 -11.29 -12.29 -2.24
N TYR A 45 -11.33 -13.06 -3.32
CA TYR A 45 -12.05 -12.68 -4.52
C TYR A 45 -13.56 -12.60 -4.28
N LYS A 46 -14.11 -13.53 -3.48
CA LYS A 46 -15.51 -13.48 -3.05
C LYS A 46 -15.77 -12.35 -2.07
N LEU A 47 -14.85 -12.13 -1.12
CA LEU A 47 -15.00 -11.04 -0.13
C LEU A 47 -15.07 -9.65 -0.78
N VAL A 48 -14.34 -9.42 -1.87
CA VAL A 48 -14.35 -8.13 -2.57
C VAL A 48 -15.40 -8.04 -3.67
N ALA A 49 -16.14 -9.12 -3.93
CA ALA A 49 -17.17 -9.10 -4.97
C ALA A 49 -18.31 -8.16 -4.57
N LEU A 50 -18.65 -7.21 -5.46
CA LEU A 50 -19.78 -6.32 -5.26
C LEU A 50 -21.09 -7.12 -5.34
N PRO A 51 -21.90 -7.19 -4.25
CA PRO A 51 -23.17 -7.86 -4.30
C PRO A 51 -24.15 -7.12 -5.22
N PRO A 52 -25.03 -7.83 -5.97
CA PRO A 52 -25.93 -7.22 -6.95
C PRO A 52 -26.90 -6.17 -6.38
N SER A 53 -27.16 -6.22 -5.06
CA SER A 53 -28.10 -5.32 -4.36
C SER A 53 -27.43 -4.14 -3.66
N VAL A 54 -26.08 -4.03 -3.75
CA VAL A 54 -25.32 -2.98 -3.07
C VAL A 54 -24.86 -1.93 -4.08
N ASP A 55 -25.02 -0.64 -3.73
CA ASP A 55 -24.52 0.46 -4.53
C ASP A 55 -22.98 0.45 -4.56
N TYR A 56 -22.42 0.76 -5.72
CA TYR A 56 -20.96 0.79 -5.94
C TYR A 56 -20.24 1.76 -4.99
N ASN A 57 -20.77 2.95 -4.78
CA ASN A 57 -20.16 3.96 -3.93
C ASN A 57 -20.23 3.57 -2.45
N GLU A 58 -21.37 2.96 -2.03
CA GLU A 58 -21.50 2.37 -0.69
C GLU A 58 -20.46 1.28 -0.45
N TRP A 59 -20.22 0.44 -1.45
CA TRP A 59 -19.22 -0.63 -1.38
C TRP A 59 -17.80 -0.08 -1.25
N LEU A 60 -17.45 0.91 -2.09
CA LEU A 60 -16.18 1.59 -2.00
C LEU A 60 -15.97 2.28 -0.65
N ALA A 61 -16.97 3.02 -0.19
CA ALA A 61 -16.91 3.77 1.06
C ALA A 61 -16.71 2.83 2.27
N THR A 62 -17.53 1.77 2.35
CA THR A 62 -17.49 0.80 3.45
C THR A 62 -16.13 0.11 3.53
N HIS A 63 -15.60 -0.37 2.39
CA HIS A 63 -14.30 -1.03 2.35
C HIS A 63 -13.15 -0.07 2.66
N SER A 64 -13.21 1.17 2.16
CA SER A 64 -12.19 2.17 2.43
C SER A 64 -12.07 2.51 3.91
N ILE A 65 -13.21 2.67 4.60
CA ILE A 65 -13.27 2.88 6.04
C ILE A 65 -12.71 1.66 6.79
N SER A 66 -13.09 0.46 6.37
CA SER A 66 -12.61 -0.79 6.96
C SER A 66 -11.09 -0.93 6.80
N PHE A 67 -10.55 -0.71 5.61
CA PHE A 67 -9.10 -0.76 5.37
C PHE A 67 -8.35 0.28 6.17
N PHE A 68 -8.85 1.51 6.25
CA PHE A 68 -8.25 2.53 7.10
C PHE A 68 -8.14 2.07 8.56
N ASN A 69 -9.23 1.54 9.12
CA ASN A 69 -9.27 1.06 10.50
C ASN A 69 -8.27 -0.10 10.71
N HIS A 70 -8.21 -1.06 9.79
CA HIS A 70 -7.30 -2.20 9.91
C HIS A 70 -5.82 -1.81 9.75
N VAL A 71 -5.51 -0.95 8.77
CA VAL A 71 -4.13 -0.46 8.57
C VAL A 71 -3.67 0.36 9.77
N ASN A 72 -4.55 1.23 10.29
CA ASN A 72 -4.26 2.04 11.48
C ASN A 72 -4.05 1.16 12.73
N LEU A 73 -4.86 0.11 12.90
CA LEU A 73 -4.69 -0.86 13.98
C LEU A 73 -3.35 -1.59 13.87
N MET A 74 -3.01 -2.09 12.67
CA MET A 74 -1.74 -2.79 12.43
C MET A 74 -0.53 -1.90 12.68
N TYR A 75 -0.56 -0.66 12.18
CA TYR A 75 0.49 0.31 12.47
C TYR A 75 0.58 0.63 13.96
N GLY A 76 -0.56 0.75 14.65
CA GLY A 76 -0.62 1.00 16.10
C GLY A 76 0.17 -0.03 16.91
N VAL A 77 0.15 -1.31 16.50
CA VAL A 77 0.89 -2.38 17.19
C VAL A 77 2.41 -2.20 17.08
N ILE A 78 2.90 -1.65 15.96
CA ILE A 78 4.35 -1.45 15.73
C ILE A 78 4.81 -0.01 15.98
N SER A 79 3.93 0.88 16.41
CA SER A 79 4.22 2.32 16.51
C SER A 79 5.34 2.65 17.49
N GLU A 80 5.56 1.83 18.51
CA GLU A 80 6.68 2.01 19.47
C GLU A 80 8.05 1.72 18.82
N TYR A 81 8.09 0.92 17.77
CA TYR A 81 9.31 0.61 17.01
C TYR A 81 9.55 1.65 15.92
N CYS A 82 8.48 2.26 15.38
CA CYS A 82 8.54 3.27 14.34
C CYS A 82 8.69 4.67 14.94
N THR A 83 9.93 5.06 15.24
CA THR A 83 10.25 6.36 15.83
C THR A 83 10.91 7.31 14.83
N SER A 84 11.05 8.58 15.17
CA SER A 84 11.80 9.53 14.33
C SER A 84 13.30 9.21 14.23
N GLU A 85 13.83 8.42 15.16
CA GLU A 85 15.23 7.97 15.16
C GLU A 85 15.40 6.72 14.30
N SER A 86 14.53 5.71 14.45
CA SER A 86 14.57 4.46 13.67
C SER A 86 14.14 4.67 12.21
N CYS A 87 13.14 5.54 11.99
CA CYS A 87 12.54 5.83 10.69
C CYS A 87 12.56 7.33 10.36
N PRO A 88 13.76 7.93 10.11
CA PRO A 88 13.92 9.37 9.85
C PRO A 88 13.30 9.84 8.54
N SER A 89 12.83 8.91 7.72
CA SER A 89 12.05 9.21 6.51
C SER A 89 11.04 8.09 6.23
N MET A 90 9.92 8.44 5.60
CA MET A 90 8.92 7.47 5.15
C MET A 90 9.45 6.75 3.91
N THR A 91 9.80 5.48 4.05
CA THR A 91 10.41 4.65 2.99
C THR A 91 9.64 3.36 2.77
N GLY A 92 9.72 2.83 1.56
CA GLY A 92 9.25 1.51 1.18
C GLY A 92 10.40 0.66 0.58
N PRO A 93 10.11 -0.57 0.13
CA PRO A 93 11.08 -1.47 -0.47
C PRO A 93 11.89 -0.80 -1.58
N GLY A 94 13.18 -1.18 -1.69
CA GLY A 94 14.11 -0.51 -2.60
C GLY A 94 14.48 0.91 -2.18
N ASN A 95 14.26 1.26 -0.92
CA ASN A 95 14.53 2.62 -0.38
C ASN A 95 13.75 3.72 -1.11
N VAL A 96 12.62 3.38 -1.72
CA VAL A 96 11.70 4.37 -2.31
C VAL A 96 11.20 5.28 -1.20
N GLN A 97 11.36 6.61 -1.37
CA GLN A 97 10.94 7.59 -0.39
C GLN A 97 9.57 8.16 -0.73
N PHE A 98 8.64 8.08 0.22
CA PHE A 98 7.32 8.70 0.11
C PHE A 98 7.37 10.13 0.66
N LEU A 99 6.95 11.07 -0.17
CA LEU A 99 6.89 12.49 0.20
C LEU A 99 5.45 12.89 0.49
N TRP A 100 5.25 13.69 1.53
CA TRP A 100 3.96 14.29 1.80
C TRP A 100 3.76 15.53 0.91
N TYR A 101 2.54 15.70 0.43
CA TYR A 101 2.15 16.88 -0.33
C TYR A 101 1.06 17.60 0.43
N ASP A 102 1.28 18.89 0.74
CA ASP A 102 0.23 19.73 1.33
C ASP A 102 -0.82 20.17 0.29
N ASP A 103 -1.85 20.86 0.76
CA ASP A 103 -2.94 21.34 -0.09
C ASP A 103 -2.49 22.34 -1.19
N LYS A 104 -1.28 22.88 -1.06
CA LYS A 104 -0.66 23.77 -2.05
C LYS A 104 0.27 23.03 -3.00
N GLY A 105 0.37 21.70 -2.89
CA GLY A 105 1.26 20.86 -3.69
C GLY A 105 2.74 20.95 -3.30
N LYS A 106 3.08 21.56 -2.15
CA LYS A 106 4.45 21.60 -1.65
C LYS A 106 4.83 20.24 -1.06
N LYS A 107 6.03 19.79 -1.42
CA LYS A 107 6.60 18.51 -0.99
C LYS A 107 7.32 18.66 0.35
N TYR A 108 7.09 17.69 1.23
CA TYR A 108 7.76 17.60 2.52
C TYR A 108 8.34 16.20 2.71
N LYS A 109 9.59 16.18 3.17
CA LYS A 109 10.23 14.97 3.66
C LYS A 109 9.98 14.87 5.15
N ASN A 110 9.15 13.92 5.56
CA ASN A 110 8.79 13.69 6.95
C ASN A 110 9.43 12.39 7.46
N THR A 111 9.61 12.30 8.78
CA THR A 111 9.84 10.99 9.42
C THR A 111 8.62 10.10 9.22
N ALA A 112 8.80 8.78 9.31
CA ALA A 112 7.67 7.87 9.10
C ALA A 112 6.52 8.12 10.09
N PRO A 113 6.75 8.31 11.41
CA PRO A 113 5.67 8.64 12.34
C PRO A 113 4.93 9.93 11.96
N GLN A 114 5.65 11.00 11.54
CA GLN A 114 5.01 12.24 11.12
C GLN A 114 4.18 12.06 9.84
N TYR A 115 4.69 11.25 8.90
CA TYR A 115 3.95 10.95 7.67
C TYR A 115 2.65 10.21 7.98
N VAL A 116 2.71 9.20 8.86
CA VAL A 116 1.54 8.42 9.27
C VAL A 116 0.54 9.30 10.04
N ASP A 117 0.99 10.20 10.90
CA ASP A 117 0.12 11.15 11.60
C ASP A 117 -0.64 12.07 10.63
N TYR A 118 0.05 12.63 9.63
CA TYR A 118 -0.59 13.45 8.59
C TYR A 118 -1.59 12.65 7.74
N LEU A 119 -1.22 11.43 7.37
CA LEU A 119 -2.07 10.51 6.63
C LEU A 119 -3.34 10.18 7.42
N THR A 120 -3.18 9.75 8.68
CA THR A 120 -4.30 9.38 9.55
C THR A 120 -5.25 10.56 9.74
N THR A 121 -4.70 11.74 10.01
CA THR A 121 -5.48 12.98 10.13
C THR A 121 -6.24 13.29 8.83
N TYR A 122 -5.57 13.17 7.68
CA TYR A 122 -6.19 13.41 6.38
C TYR A 122 -7.34 12.43 6.12
N VAL A 123 -7.07 11.12 6.24
CA VAL A 123 -8.08 10.10 5.96
C VAL A 123 -9.26 10.20 6.94
N GLN A 124 -8.98 10.37 8.25
CA GLN A 124 -10.02 10.56 9.26
C GLN A 124 -10.92 11.75 8.93
N LYS A 125 -10.33 12.86 8.49
CA LYS A 125 -11.10 14.03 8.05
C LYS A 125 -12.02 13.70 6.88
N GLN A 126 -11.53 12.95 5.88
CA GLN A 126 -12.35 12.58 4.72
C GLN A 126 -13.54 11.69 5.12
N ILE A 127 -13.30 10.62 5.90
CA ILE A 127 -14.35 9.66 6.29
C ILE A 127 -15.34 10.21 7.31
N SER A 128 -14.99 11.29 8.04
CA SER A 128 -15.87 11.95 8.99
C SER A 128 -16.65 13.12 8.38
N ASP A 129 -16.34 13.48 7.13
CA ASP A 129 -17.02 14.58 6.44
C ASP A 129 -18.23 14.04 5.65
N GLU A 130 -19.44 14.36 6.10
CA GLU A 130 -20.70 14.01 5.45
C GLU A 130 -20.81 14.49 4.00
N SER A 131 -20.02 15.47 3.58
CA SER A 131 -19.95 15.90 2.19
C SER A 131 -19.08 14.99 1.32
N SER A 132 -18.17 14.24 1.92
CA SER A 132 -17.27 13.29 1.25
C SER A 132 -17.77 11.85 1.37
N TYR A 133 -18.19 11.46 2.57
CA TYR A 133 -18.73 10.14 2.92
C TYR A 133 -20.07 10.29 3.65
N PRO A 134 -21.18 10.52 2.92
CA PRO A 134 -22.49 10.67 3.52
C PRO A 134 -22.94 9.39 4.21
N THR A 135 -23.40 9.50 5.46
CA THR A 135 -23.90 8.37 6.25
C THR A 135 -25.43 8.32 6.31
N LYS A 136 -26.12 9.39 5.90
CA LYS A 136 -27.58 9.48 5.95
C LYS A 136 -28.19 8.82 4.73
N PHE A 137 -29.18 7.95 4.98
CA PHE A 137 -29.94 7.29 3.93
C PHE A 137 -30.50 8.29 2.91
N GLY A 138 -30.31 7.98 1.63
CA GLY A 138 -30.81 8.79 0.51
C GLY A 138 -29.96 10.01 0.15
N GLN A 139 -28.83 10.25 0.83
CA GLN A 139 -27.89 11.26 0.38
C GLN A 139 -26.96 10.68 -0.71
N PRO A 140 -26.86 11.34 -1.87
CA PRO A 140 -25.98 10.87 -2.93
C PRO A 140 -24.52 11.09 -2.58
N PHE A 141 -23.66 10.16 -2.96
CA PHE A 141 -22.22 10.36 -2.89
C PHE A 141 -21.76 11.45 -3.87
N PRO A 142 -20.73 12.24 -3.49
CA PRO A 142 -20.17 13.26 -4.38
C PRO A 142 -19.42 12.62 -5.54
N ASN A 143 -19.36 13.30 -6.67
CA ASN A 143 -18.56 12.86 -7.84
C ASN A 143 -17.05 12.72 -7.55
N SER A 144 -16.57 13.33 -6.46
CA SER A 144 -15.18 13.25 -6.01
C SER A 144 -14.88 12.01 -5.18
N LEU A 145 -15.87 11.17 -4.83
CA LEU A 145 -15.68 10.00 -3.96
C LEU A 145 -14.55 9.10 -4.49
N GLU A 146 -14.60 8.72 -5.77
CA GLU A 146 -13.59 7.83 -6.35
C GLU A 146 -12.19 8.42 -6.28
N ALA A 147 -12.02 9.70 -6.63
CA ALA A 147 -10.72 10.37 -6.55
C ALA A 147 -10.21 10.46 -5.10
N THR A 148 -11.10 10.72 -4.14
CA THR A 148 -10.78 10.73 -2.71
C THR A 148 -10.38 9.35 -2.23
N THR A 149 -11.13 8.32 -2.63
CA THR A 149 -10.85 6.91 -2.33
C THR A 149 -9.48 6.49 -2.88
N LYS A 150 -9.20 6.77 -4.16
CA LYS A 150 -7.88 6.49 -4.77
C LYS A 150 -6.74 7.13 -3.98
N LYS A 151 -6.90 8.40 -3.58
CA LYS A 151 -5.89 9.08 -2.75
C LYS A 151 -5.72 8.43 -1.38
N CYS A 152 -6.82 8.09 -0.70
CA CYS A 152 -6.77 7.41 0.60
C CYS A 152 -6.07 6.05 0.48
N HIS A 153 -6.42 5.24 -0.50
CA HIS A 153 -5.82 3.92 -0.73
C HIS A 153 -4.32 4.01 -1.03
N ARG A 154 -3.89 4.96 -1.86
CA ARG A 154 -2.46 5.22 -2.09
C ARG A 154 -1.72 5.52 -0.79
N LEU A 155 -2.28 6.36 0.07
CA LEU A 155 -1.68 6.69 1.35
C LEU A 155 -1.62 5.48 2.29
N LEU A 156 -2.67 4.65 2.34
CA LEU A 156 -2.67 3.40 3.12
C LEU A 156 -1.65 2.40 2.59
N PHE A 157 -1.49 2.30 1.27
CA PHE A 157 -0.44 1.48 0.66
C PHE A 157 0.97 1.89 1.11
N HIS A 158 1.24 3.20 1.23
CA HIS A 158 2.54 3.67 1.74
C HIS A 158 2.81 3.17 3.17
N VAL A 159 1.79 3.12 4.04
CA VAL A 159 1.94 2.57 5.40
C VAL A 159 2.26 1.07 5.34
N LEU A 160 1.50 0.31 4.56
CA LEU A 160 1.75 -1.13 4.38
C LEU A 160 3.15 -1.39 3.81
N ALA A 161 3.55 -0.64 2.78
CA ALA A 161 4.88 -0.76 2.19
C ALA A 161 5.99 -0.43 3.19
N HIS A 162 5.79 0.57 4.05
CA HIS A 162 6.73 0.90 5.12
C HIS A 162 6.83 -0.21 6.16
N MET A 163 5.70 -0.81 6.55
CA MET A 163 5.70 -1.93 7.49
C MET A 163 6.46 -3.13 6.95
N TYR A 164 6.27 -3.48 5.67
CA TYR A 164 7.04 -4.56 5.03
C TYR A 164 8.52 -4.24 4.92
N HIS A 165 8.87 -2.99 4.63
CA HIS A 165 10.26 -2.57 4.44
C HIS A 165 11.02 -2.44 5.76
N ALA A 166 10.46 -1.72 6.72
CA ALA A 166 11.19 -1.30 7.93
C ALA A 166 10.85 -2.13 9.18
N HIS A 167 9.66 -2.75 9.24
CA HIS A 167 9.12 -3.34 10.45
C HIS A 167 8.64 -4.78 10.30
N TYR A 168 8.98 -5.46 9.19
CA TYR A 168 8.51 -6.84 9.01
C TYR A 168 9.09 -7.79 10.08
N SER A 169 10.35 -7.63 10.46
CA SER A 169 10.98 -8.37 11.53
C SER A 169 10.29 -8.15 12.89
N ASP A 170 9.83 -6.91 13.16
CA ASP A 170 9.05 -6.61 14.35
C ASP A 170 7.70 -7.32 14.30
N CYS A 171 7.03 -7.31 13.14
CA CYS A 171 5.78 -8.04 12.92
C CYS A 171 5.94 -9.56 13.14
N VAL A 172 7.05 -10.15 12.71
CA VAL A 172 7.37 -11.56 12.94
C VAL A 172 7.57 -11.82 14.44
N THR A 173 8.36 -10.99 15.11
CA THR A 173 8.63 -11.09 16.54
C THR A 173 7.37 -10.99 17.39
N LEU A 174 6.44 -10.13 16.99
CA LEU A 174 5.14 -9.95 17.64
C LEU A 174 4.09 -11.00 17.22
N GLY A 175 4.41 -11.90 16.28
CA GLY A 175 3.49 -12.91 15.76
C GLY A 175 2.32 -12.36 14.94
N ILE A 176 2.44 -11.13 14.40
CA ILE A 176 1.36 -10.46 13.65
C ILE A 176 1.59 -10.41 12.13
N HIS A 177 2.69 -10.97 11.61
CA HIS A 177 3.00 -10.97 10.19
C HIS A 177 1.94 -11.69 9.33
N GLY A 178 1.31 -12.75 9.84
CA GLY A 178 0.18 -13.41 9.18
C GLY A 178 -1.06 -12.51 9.06
N HIS A 179 -1.29 -11.61 10.05
CA HIS A 179 -2.34 -10.59 9.97
C HIS A 179 -2.01 -9.54 8.91
N LEU A 180 -0.75 -9.10 8.87
CA LEU A 180 -0.28 -8.15 7.87
C LEU A 180 -0.42 -8.72 6.45
N ASN A 181 -0.03 -9.98 6.23
CA ASN A 181 -0.17 -10.66 4.94
C ASN A 181 -1.64 -10.78 4.51
N SER A 182 -2.53 -11.17 5.43
CA SER A 182 -3.97 -11.29 5.14
C SER A 182 -4.59 -9.92 4.81
N LEU A 183 -4.24 -8.88 5.59
CA LEU A 183 -4.70 -7.51 5.33
C LEU A 183 -4.19 -6.99 3.99
N PHE A 184 -2.91 -7.17 3.70
CA PHE A 184 -2.31 -6.73 2.44
C PHE A 184 -2.94 -7.43 1.25
N THR A 185 -3.13 -8.75 1.32
CA THR A 185 -3.79 -9.52 0.25
C THR A 185 -5.20 -9.01 0.00
N HIS A 186 -6.01 -8.87 1.05
CA HIS A 186 -7.38 -8.34 0.92
C HIS A 186 -7.40 -6.94 0.32
N PHE A 187 -6.53 -6.06 0.82
CA PHE A 187 -6.40 -4.68 0.34
C PHE A 187 -6.02 -4.64 -1.14
N MET A 188 -5.03 -5.43 -1.57
CA MET A 188 -4.57 -5.42 -2.96
C MET A 188 -5.59 -6.06 -3.92
N VAL A 189 -6.24 -7.16 -3.54
CA VAL A 189 -7.30 -7.78 -4.36
C VAL A 189 -8.46 -6.78 -4.56
N PHE A 190 -8.83 -6.02 -3.53
CA PHE A 190 -9.84 -4.97 -3.66
C PHE A 190 -9.39 -3.84 -4.60
N ASN A 191 -8.16 -3.34 -4.43
CA ASN A 191 -7.61 -2.26 -5.26
C ASN A 191 -7.53 -2.64 -6.74
N ILE A 192 -7.12 -3.87 -7.04
CA ILE A 192 -7.06 -4.39 -8.41
C ILE A 192 -8.46 -4.50 -8.99
N LYS A 193 -9.41 -5.07 -8.23
CA LYS A 193 -10.79 -5.28 -8.71
C LYS A 193 -11.49 -3.99 -9.10
N PHE A 194 -11.23 -2.90 -8.37
CA PHE A 194 -11.92 -1.61 -8.54
C PHE A 194 -11.04 -0.53 -9.19
N ASP A 195 -9.87 -0.90 -9.70
CA ASP A 195 -8.93 0.02 -10.39
C ASP A 195 -8.62 1.29 -9.57
N LEU A 196 -8.27 1.09 -8.28
CA LEU A 196 -8.06 2.19 -7.35
C LEU A 196 -6.62 2.69 -7.28
N MET A 197 -5.66 1.92 -7.79
CA MET A 197 -4.23 2.26 -7.78
C MET A 197 -3.60 1.93 -9.13
N GLU A 198 -2.64 2.76 -9.54
CA GLU A 198 -1.86 2.50 -10.76
C GLU A 198 -0.79 1.42 -10.50
N ASP A 199 -0.51 0.57 -11.49
CA ASP A 199 0.50 -0.50 -11.39
C ASP A 199 1.87 0.02 -10.95
N LYS A 200 2.26 1.21 -11.44
CA LYS A 200 3.50 1.86 -11.06
C LYS A 200 3.60 2.19 -9.56
N GLU A 201 2.47 2.43 -8.90
CA GLU A 201 2.45 2.73 -7.47
C GLU A 201 2.66 1.48 -6.63
N THR A 202 2.22 0.32 -7.12
CA THR A 202 2.28 -0.96 -6.42
C THR A 202 3.49 -1.82 -6.80
N GLU A 203 4.25 -1.43 -7.83
CA GLU A 203 5.41 -2.16 -8.37
C GLU A 203 6.44 -2.55 -7.29
N ILE A 204 6.63 -1.72 -6.27
CA ILE A 204 7.61 -1.94 -5.20
C ILE A 204 7.33 -3.17 -4.31
N LEU A 205 6.11 -3.70 -4.34
CA LEU A 205 5.67 -4.92 -3.64
C LEU A 205 5.02 -5.93 -4.60
N GLN A 206 5.29 -5.83 -5.89
CA GLN A 206 4.69 -6.71 -6.89
C GLN A 206 5.06 -8.18 -6.67
N ASP A 207 6.32 -8.47 -6.34
CA ASP A 207 6.81 -9.82 -6.02
C ASP A 207 6.11 -10.42 -4.79
N LEU A 208 5.87 -9.61 -3.75
CA LEU A 208 5.07 -10.04 -2.59
C LEU A 208 3.62 -10.30 -2.97
N LEU A 209 3.01 -9.39 -3.75
CA LEU A 209 1.63 -9.55 -4.21
C LEU A 209 1.47 -10.86 -4.99
N GLU A 210 2.35 -11.13 -5.95
CA GLU A 210 2.34 -12.37 -6.73
C GLU A 210 2.50 -13.61 -5.85
N ALA A 211 3.41 -13.58 -4.88
CA ALA A 211 3.65 -14.67 -3.96
C ALA A 211 2.42 -14.95 -3.05
N LEU A 212 1.72 -13.91 -2.60
CA LEU A 212 0.52 -14.04 -1.76
C LEU A 212 -0.70 -14.47 -2.58
N VAL A 213 -0.93 -13.86 -3.75
CA VAL A 213 -2.07 -14.17 -4.62
C VAL A 213 -1.98 -15.59 -5.19
N LYS A 214 -0.77 -16.09 -5.50
CA LYS A 214 -0.56 -17.47 -5.96
C LYS A 214 -1.08 -18.52 -4.99
N GLN A 215 -1.27 -18.17 -3.74
CA GLN A 215 -1.80 -19.06 -2.71
C GLN A 215 -3.34 -19.00 -2.58
N LEU A 216 -3.99 -18.09 -3.30
CA LEU A 216 -5.45 -17.98 -3.32
C LEU A 216 -6.05 -19.05 -4.24
N PRO A 217 -7.32 -19.45 -4.00
CA PRO A 217 -8.05 -20.29 -4.94
C PRO A 217 -8.13 -19.60 -6.32
N ASP A 218 -8.06 -20.39 -7.38
CA ASP A 218 -8.25 -19.86 -8.73
C ASP A 218 -9.68 -19.30 -8.87
N PRO A 219 -9.85 -18.00 -9.18
CA PRO A 219 -11.17 -17.38 -9.28
C PRO A 219 -12.07 -18.05 -10.35
N ASN A 220 -11.49 -18.77 -11.33
CA ASN A 220 -12.22 -19.44 -12.39
C ASN A 220 -12.61 -20.90 -12.06
N GLN A 221 -12.14 -21.49 -10.96
CA GLN A 221 -12.45 -22.90 -10.62
C GLN A 221 -13.76 -23.10 -9.86
N ASN A 222 -14.41 -22.03 -9.39
CA ASN A 222 -15.60 -22.16 -8.54
C ASN A 222 -16.95 -22.14 -9.28
N ASP A 223 -16.99 -21.72 -10.54
CA ASP A 223 -18.26 -21.66 -11.30
C ASP A 223 -18.75 -23.05 -11.75
N ASP A 224 -17.87 -24.06 -11.82
CA ASP A 224 -18.24 -25.41 -12.28
C ASP A 224 -18.89 -26.29 -11.19
N LYS A 225 -18.81 -25.92 -9.92
CA LYS A 225 -19.39 -26.75 -8.82
C LYS A 225 -20.83 -26.39 -8.48
N GLU A 226 -21.24 -25.14 -8.61
CA GLU A 226 -22.64 -24.75 -8.33
C GLU A 226 -23.61 -25.24 -9.41
N THR A 227 -23.16 -25.39 -10.66
CA THR A 227 -24.00 -25.86 -11.77
C THR A 227 -24.30 -27.37 -11.72
N SER A 228 -23.50 -28.15 -11.00
CA SER A 228 -23.66 -29.61 -10.93
C SER A 228 -24.58 -30.10 -9.81
N GLU A 229 -24.92 -29.29 -8.82
CA GLU A 229 -25.86 -29.65 -7.75
C GLU A 229 -27.33 -29.33 -8.08
N VAL A 230 -27.59 -28.38 -8.96
CA VAL A 230 -28.96 -28.00 -9.35
C VAL A 230 -29.60 -28.98 -10.33
N THR A 231 -28.80 -29.86 -10.97
CA THR A 231 -29.31 -30.87 -11.94
C THR A 231 -29.58 -32.23 -11.32
N ARG A 232 -29.53 -32.40 -9.99
CA ARG A 232 -29.79 -33.66 -9.29
C ARG A 232 -30.92 -33.58 -8.25
N SER A 233 -31.84 -32.64 -8.40
CA SER A 233 -33.06 -32.59 -7.56
C SER A 233 -34.30 -32.84 -8.41
#